data_5c68442c6c6f4de0dbad4a44c300e089
#
_entry.id   5c68442c6c6f4de0dbad4a44c300e089
#
_cell.length_a   1.000
_cell.length_b   1.000
_cell.length_c   1.000
_cell.angle_alpha   90.00
_cell.angle_beta   90.00
_cell.angle_gamma   90.00
#
_symmetry.space_group_name_H-M   'P 1'
#
loop_
_entity.id
_entity.type
_entity.pdbx_description
1 polymer ?
#
loop_
_entity_poly.entity_id
_entity_poly.type
_entity_poly.pdbx_seq_one_letter_code
_entity_poly.pdbx_strand_id
1 'polypeptide(L)'
;MKEKTDKKLSRRKFIGTSALGISSLTILPSFMIGGVRIAPSDRVVLGVIGCGQQGLNDFGGFASVPGVQVAACCDVDSMKQIRLKKKVEAWQQSKSVAPRCDMYEQYEQLLERKDIDAVEIATPDHWHALNTIHACQAGKDVYVQKPLSFTIEEAMKMEEVAKHTGRVVQVGSQQRSSAEFQKAIELVQKGAIGHIEKIYAKVGDPPKPYDLPEMPVPGNLNWNLWLGPLNDGSIHYHPDLCPPISLEPEEREKLWGAWRWYRETGNGFTADWGAHMFDIAQAAIGMDGSGPSEIIPKGYNGQEYLTFKYLNGVVMTEQPYIEDVPGAQGIKFTGTDGWIEVARGYLGCSKAELVPENLAGRRPKNMTPEERKKMFEEMQKNRERGRGSFEISSPHIQNFVDCVRSRKDTIAPIQVGSSTAITCCLGNIATELQRSIKWNPVTRKFVDDVEAANHRLTSYQYRSPYKL
;
A
#
# COMPACT_ATOMS: atom_id res chain seq x y z
N MET A 1 -37.66 -31.59 25.67
CA MET A 1 -36.55 -30.63 25.79
C MET A 1 -36.61 -29.75 24.56
N LYS A 2 -36.96 -28.48 24.70
CA LYS A 2 -37.03 -27.52 23.58
C LYS A 2 -35.76 -26.69 23.62
N GLU A 3 -34.95 -26.78 22.56
CA GLU A 3 -33.80 -25.94 22.35
C GLU A 3 -34.20 -24.45 22.19
N LYS A 4 -33.60 -23.58 23.00
CA LYS A 4 -33.69 -22.13 22.86
C LYS A 4 -32.65 -21.68 21.84
N THR A 5 -33.10 -21.29 20.68
CA THR A 5 -32.26 -20.56 19.71
C THR A 5 -32.09 -19.10 20.14
N ASP A 6 -30.90 -18.72 20.52
CA ASP A 6 -30.54 -17.33 20.78
C ASP A 6 -30.53 -16.55 19.45
N LYS A 7 -31.57 -15.75 19.22
CA LYS A 7 -31.62 -14.78 18.13
C LYS A 7 -30.82 -13.54 18.50
N LYS A 8 -29.63 -13.37 17.94
CA LYS A 8 -28.89 -12.11 17.99
C LYS A 8 -29.73 -10.99 17.38
N LEU A 9 -30.12 -10.02 18.20
CA LEU A 9 -30.84 -8.81 17.75
C LEU A 9 -29.89 -7.91 16.94
N SER A 10 -30.28 -7.56 15.72
CA SER A 10 -29.55 -6.58 14.91
C SER A 10 -29.70 -5.18 15.52
N ARG A 11 -28.66 -4.32 15.40
CA ARG A 11 -28.68 -2.93 15.91
C ARG A 11 -29.94 -2.15 15.48
N ARG A 12 -30.51 -2.41 14.33
CA ARG A 12 -31.77 -1.81 13.85
C ARG A 12 -32.99 -2.20 14.69
N LYS A 13 -33.06 -3.44 15.20
CA LYS A 13 -34.17 -3.89 16.09
C LYS A 13 -34.05 -3.34 17.51
N PHE A 14 -32.82 -3.11 17.99
CA PHE A 14 -32.60 -2.51 19.32
C PHE A 14 -33.07 -1.04 19.37
N ILE A 15 -32.87 -0.27 18.30
CA ILE A 15 -33.32 1.13 18.23
C ILE A 15 -34.85 1.25 18.14
N GLY A 16 -35.52 0.29 17.51
CA GLY A 16 -36.99 0.29 17.39
C GLY A 16 -37.77 -0.04 18.66
N THR A 17 -37.13 -0.67 19.67
CA THR A 17 -37.78 -1.05 20.94
C THR A 17 -37.54 -0.10 22.10
N SER A 18 -36.64 0.89 21.95
CA SER A 18 -36.29 1.89 22.97
C SER A 18 -37.06 3.21 22.89
N ALA A 19 -38.09 3.31 22.06
CA ALA A 19 -38.83 4.55 21.77
C ALA A 19 -39.93 4.90 22.79
N LEU A 20 -39.87 4.36 24.02
CA LEU A 20 -40.76 4.77 25.11
C LEU A 20 -39.94 5.09 26.39
N GLY A 21 -39.23 6.19 26.36
CA GLY A 21 -38.54 6.75 27.49
C GLY A 21 -38.06 8.15 27.17
N ILE A 22 -38.85 9.13 27.56
CA ILE A 22 -38.54 10.56 27.43
C ILE A 22 -37.27 10.88 28.18
N SER A 23 -36.24 11.43 27.56
CA SER A 23 -35.50 12.60 28.05
C SER A 23 -34.27 12.89 27.17
N SER A 24 -34.11 14.17 26.86
CA SER A 24 -32.94 14.82 26.26
C SER A 24 -32.50 14.28 24.88
N LEU A 25 -33.17 14.74 23.83
CA LEU A 25 -32.58 14.82 22.49
C LEU A 25 -31.32 15.69 22.56
N THR A 26 -30.17 15.09 22.76
CA THR A 26 -28.92 15.72 22.42
C THR A 26 -28.88 15.76 20.91
N ILE A 27 -29.20 16.92 20.33
CA ILE A 27 -29.03 17.17 18.89
C ILE A 27 -27.51 17.14 18.64
N LEU A 28 -27.02 15.98 18.24
CA LEU A 28 -25.64 15.86 17.74
C LEU A 28 -25.57 16.73 16.46
N PRO A 29 -24.55 17.60 16.33
CA PRO A 29 -24.45 18.48 15.18
C PRO A 29 -24.40 17.65 13.90
N SER A 30 -25.38 17.89 13.02
CA SER A 30 -25.42 17.29 11.70
C SER A 30 -24.35 17.95 10.83
N PHE A 31 -23.37 17.18 10.38
CA PHE A 31 -22.38 17.65 9.42
C PHE A 31 -22.98 17.71 8.02
N MET A 32 -22.78 18.85 7.34
CA MET A 32 -23.03 19.00 5.91
C MET A 32 -21.67 19.03 5.18
N ILE A 33 -21.43 18.05 4.32
CA ILE A 33 -20.30 18.08 3.38
C ILE A 33 -20.92 18.13 1.96
N GLY A 34 -20.66 19.19 1.21
CA GLY A 34 -21.18 19.34 -0.15
C GLY A 34 -22.71 19.33 -0.26
N GLY A 35 -23.45 19.81 0.76
CA GLY A 35 -24.92 19.86 0.77
C GLY A 35 -25.63 18.55 1.15
N VAL A 36 -24.89 17.45 1.39
CA VAL A 36 -25.46 16.15 1.79
C VAL A 36 -25.32 15.98 3.31
N ARG A 37 -26.43 15.66 3.99
CA ARG A 37 -26.42 15.26 5.40
C ARG A 37 -25.99 13.80 5.51
N ILE A 38 -24.79 13.57 6.09
CA ILE A 38 -24.33 12.23 6.41
C ILE A 38 -24.77 11.89 7.83
N ALA A 39 -25.49 10.80 7.98
CA ALA A 39 -25.89 10.32 9.30
C ALA A 39 -24.65 10.04 10.17
N PRO A 40 -24.72 10.31 11.49
CA PRO A 40 -23.60 9.99 12.40
C PRO A 40 -23.15 8.52 12.33
N SER A 41 -24.09 7.59 12.04
CA SER A 41 -23.83 6.17 11.84
C SER A 41 -23.02 5.83 10.58
N ASP A 42 -22.99 6.73 9.60
CA ASP A 42 -22.34 6.52 8.30
C ASP A 42 -20.97 7.22 8.23
N ARG A 43 -20.56 7.88 9.32
CA ARG A 43 -19.23 8.48 9.43
C ARG A 43 -18.19 7.39 9.70
N VAL A 44 -17.01 7.61 9.16
CA VAL A 44 -15.81 6.82 9.48
C VAL A 44 -14.80 7.75 10.13
N VAL A 45 -14.53 7.51 11.40
CA VAL A 45 -13.53 8.25 12.17
C VAL A 45 -12.17 7.56 12.01
N LEU A 46 -11.22 8.28 11.48
CA LEU A 46 -9.90 7.78 11.08
C LEU A 46 -8.81 8.28 12.03
N GLY A 47 -7.89 7.38 12.39
CA GLY A 47 -6.58 7.67 12.93
C GLY A 47 -5.50 7.46 11.87
N VAL A 48 -4.48 8.33 11.83
CA VAL A 48 -3.35 8.20 10.90
C VAL A 48 -2.11 7.80 11.67
N ILE A 49 -1.48 6.68 11.29
CA ILE A 49 -0.23 6.17 11.86
C ILE A 49 0.86 6.26 10.79
N GLY A 50 1.82 7.17 11.01
CA GLY A 50 2.82 7.58 10.03
C GLY A 50 2.43 8.87 9.32
N CYS A 51 2.97 10.00 9.78
CA CYS A 51 2.67 11.35 9.29
C CYS A 51 3.69 11.85 8.25
N GLY A 52 4.47 10.92 7.64
CA GLY A 52 5.42 11.22 6.58
C GLY A 52 4.74 11.67 5.29
N GLN A 53 5.51 11.71 4.20
CA GLN A 53 4.98 12.19 2.91
C GLN A 53 3.79 11.35 2.41
N GLN A 54 3.84 10.01 2.61
CA GLN A 54 2.74 9.16 2.15
C GLN A 54 1.47 9.38 2.99
N GLY A 55 1.56 9.38 4.33
CA GLY A 55 0.40 9.65 5.18
C GLY A 55 -0.23 11.02 4.91
N LEU A 56 0.59 12.01 4.55
CA LEU A 56 0.09 13.31 4.14
C LEU A 56 -0.65 13.28 2.78
N ASN A 57 -0.16 12.49 1.82
CA ASN A 57 -0.81 12.30 0.53
C ASN A 57 -2.15 11.55 0.70
N ASP A 58 -2.15 10.47 1.48
CA ASP A 58 -3.35 9.68 1.73
C ASP A 58 -4.40 10.44 2.54
N PHE A 59 -3.97 11.27 3.50
CA PHE A 59 -4.88 12.22 4.17
C PHE A 59 -5.67 13.05 3.15
N GLY A 60 -5.02 13.55 2.12
CA GLY A 60 -5.69 14.28 1.05
C GLY A 60 -6.76 13.45 0.34
N GLY A 61 -6.49 12.18 0.08
CA GLY A 61 -7.46 11.23 -0.46
C GLY A 61 -8.64 11.01 0.49
N PHE A 62 -8.37 10.73 1.78
CA PHE A 62 -9.40 10.56 2.82
C PHE A 62 -10.25 11.82 3.02
N ALA A 63 -9.63 13.00 2.99
CA ALA A 63 -10.31 14.29 3.12
C ALA A 63 -11.29 14.58 1.95
N SER A 64 -11.13 13.91 0.81
CA SER A 64 -12.05 14.01 -0.33
C SER A 64 -13.28 13.11 -0.21
N VAL A 65 -13.24 12.08 0.65
CA VAL A 65 -14.35 11.12 0.80
C VAL A 65 -15.42 11.65 1.76
N PRO A 66 -16.68 11.73 1.33
CA PRO A 66 -17.76 12.18 2.18
C PRO A 66 -17.93 11.31 3.43
N GLY A 67 -18.06 11.96 4.60
CA GLY A 67 -18.28 11.28 5.89
C GLY A 67 -17.03 10.75 6.58
N VAL A 68 -15.85 10.93 6.04
CA VAL A 68 -14.59 10.68 6.74
C VAL A 68 -14.30 11.84 7.70
N GLN A 69 -13.81 11.52 8.88
CA GLN A 69 -13.32 12.48 9.87
C GLN A 69 -11.99 11.99 10.42
N VAL A 70 -10.92 12.75 10.23
CA VAL A 70 -9.62 12.45 10.86
C VAL A 70 -9.60 13.04 12.27
N ALA A 71 -9.43 12.19 13.30
CA ALA A 71 -9.52 12.58 14.71
C ALA A 71 -8.17 12.59 15.44
N ALA A 72 -7.19 11.83 14.92
CA ALA A 72 -5.89 11.70 15.54
C ALA A 72 -4.80 11.35 14.52
N CYS A 73 -3.56 11.66 14.89
CA CYS A 73 -2.38 11.23 14.17
C CYS A 73 -1.28 10.73 15.12
N CYS A 74 -0.44 9.82 14.62
CA CYS A 74 0.68 9.24 15.35
C CYS A 74 1.93 9.22 14.48
N ASP A 75 3.04 9.68 15.01
CA ASP A 75 4.38 9.56 14.42
C ASP A 75 5.42 9.66 15.53
N VAL A 76 6.58 9.08 15.31
CA VAL A 76 7.73 9.17 16.21
C VAL A 76 8.58 10.44 15.97
N ASP A 77 8.20 11.24 14.98
CA ASP A 77 8.74 12.56 14.65
C ASP A 77 7.66 13.63 14.92
N SER A 78 7.88 14.43 15.97
CA SER A 78 6.92 15.45 16.40
C SER A 78 6.65 16.53 15.35
N MET A 79 7.62 16.85 14.46
CA MET A 79 7.44 17.83 13.40
C MET A 79 6.47 17.29 12.32
N LYS A 80 6.55 15.99 11.99
CA LYS A 80 5.63 15.33 11.07
C LYS A 80 4.20 15.30 11.63
N GLN A 81 4.06 15.01 12.94
CA GLN A 81 2.76 15.11 13.62
C GLN A 81 2.16 16.51 13.51
N ILE A 82 2.92 17.55 13.88
CA ILE A 82 2.46 18.95 13.86
C ILE A 82 2.05 19.35 12.43
N ARG A 83 2.83 18.94 11.43
CA ARG A 83 2.53 19.22 10.01
C ARG A 83 1.20 18.62 9.57
N LEU A 84 0.97 17.33 9.87
CA LEU A 84 -0.29 16.67 9.53
C LEU A 84 -1.46 17.27 10.32
N LYS A 85 -1.30 17.47 11.64
CA LYS A 85 -2.31 18.12 12.49
C LYS A 85 -2.77 19.46 11.92
N LYS A 86 -1.83 20.36 11.57
CA LYS A 86 -2.16 21.65 10.97
C LYS A 86 -3.01 21.51 9.71
N LYS A 87 -2.69 20.54 8.83
CA LYS A 87 -3.44 20.29 7.59
C LYS A 87 -4.82 19.72 7.87
N VAL A 88 -4.95 18.79 8.82
CA VAL A 88 -6.23 18.22 9.26
C VAL A 88 -7.13 19.33 9.84
N GLU A 89 -6.60 20.14 10.75
CA GLU A 89 -7.38 21.21 11.40
C GLU A 89 -7.80 22.30 10.42
N ALA A 90 -6.93 22.71 9.48
CA ALA A 90 -7.28 23.64 8.40
C ALA A 90 -8.38 23.07 7.48
N TRP A 91 -8.30 21.78 7.14
CA TRP A 91 -9.34 21.10 6.38
C TRP A 91 -10.67 21.05 7.13
N GLN A 92 -10.65 20.71 8.44
CA GLN A 92 -11.85 20.70 9.29
C GLN A 92 -12.50 22.10 9.34
N GLN A 93 -11.71 23.16 9.51
CA GLN A 93 -12.19 24.55 9.47
C GLN A 93 -12.85 24.89 8.13
N SER A 94 -12.26 24.46 7.01
CA SER A 94 -12.83 24.68 5.66
C SER A 94 -14.17 23.98 5.46
N LYS A 95 -14.48 22.97 6.27
CA LYS A 95 -15.76 22.22 6.30
C LYS A 95 -16.68 22.67 7.41
N SER A 96 -16.37 23.79 8.10
CA SER A 96 -17.13 24.29 9.26
C SER A 96 -17.24 23.26 10.39
N VAL A 97 -16.20 22.45 10.57
CA VAL A 97 -16.04 21.49 11.67
C VAL A 97 -15.09 22.07 12.69
N ALA A 98 -15.39 21.90 13.97
CA ALA A 98 -14.47 22.30 15.05
C ALA A 98 -13.11 21.61 14.86
N PRO A 99 -12.00 22.37 14.77
CA PRO A 99 -10.70 21.81 14.49
C PRO A 99 -10.23 20.98 15.71
N ARG A 100 -9.92 19.72 15.47
CA ARG A 100 -9.35 18.83 16.46
C ARG A 100 -8.65 17.65 15.79
N CYS A 101 -7.33 17.52 16.06
CA CYS A 101 -6.56 16.36 15.71
C CYS A 101 -5.60 16.08 16.89
N ASP A 102 -5.83 15.01 17.62
CA ASP A 102 -5.00 14.64 18.77
C ASP A 102 -3.70 13.98 18.24
N MET A 103 -2.55 14.24 18.89
CA MET A 103 -1.25 13.72 18.49
C MET A 103 -0.75 12.66 19.48
N TYR A 104 -0.17 11.57 18.96
CA TYR A 104 0.38 10.47 19.75
C TYR A 104 1.78 10.09 19.22
N GLU A 105 2.72 9.84 20.12
CA GLU A 105 4.02 9.28 19.77
C GLU A 105 3.95 7.75 19.62
N GLN A 106 3.15 7.09 20.46
CA GLN A 106 2.94 5.65 20.47
C GLN A 106 1.59 5.31 19.87
N TYR A 107 1.58 4.47 18.84
CA TYR A 107 0.37 4.12 18.10
C TYR A 107 -0.62 3.32 18.94
N GLU A 108 -0.17 2.59 19.96
CA GLU A 108 -1.03 1.84 20.89
C GLU A 108 -2.03 2.77 21.57
N GLN A 109 -1.59 3.95 22.00
CA GLN A 109 -2.46 4.96 22.62
C GLN A 109 -3.54 5.46 21.65
N LEU A 110 -3.22 5.59 20.36
CA LEU A 110 -4.21 5.92 19.35
C LEU A 110 -5.21 4.77 19.16
N LEU A 111 -4.75 3.51 19.18
CA LEU A 111 -5.60 2.32 19.03
C LEU A 111 -6.55 2.10 20.21
N GLU A 112 -6.21 2.55 21.42
CA GLU A 112 -7.07 2.50 22.61
C GLU A 112 -8.34 3.36 22.49
N ARG A 113 -8.35 4.35 21.59
CA ARG A 113 -9.48 5.25 21.39
C ARG A 113 -10.70 4.50 20.85
N LYS A 114 -11.82 4.63 21.54
CA LYS A 114 -13.10 3.97 21.16
C LYS A 114 -13.88 4.69 20.08
N ASP A 115 -13.57 5.96 19.85
CA ASP A 115 -14.19 6.79 18.83
C ASP A 115 -13.56 6.66 17.45
N ILE A 116 -12.41 5.97 17.30
CA ILE A 116 -11.76 5.67 16.02
C ILE A 116 -12.32 4.35 15.47
N ASP A 117 -12.82 4.37 14.24
CA ASP A 117 -13.36 3.21 13.52
C ASP A 117 -12.30 2.50 12.69
N ALA A 118 -11.41 3.26 12.07
CA ALA A 118 -10.40 2.75 11.16
C ALA A 118 -9.07 3.51 11.31
N VAL A 119 -7.98 2.90 10.86
CA VAL A 119 -6.67 3.53 10.81
C VAL A 119 -6.06 3.45 9.42
N GLU A 120 -5.35 4.51 9.04
CA GLU A 120 -4.37 4.51 7.98
C GLU A 120 -3.00 4.21 8.57
N ILE A 121 -2.22 3.32 7.93
CA ILE A 121 -0.85 2.96 8.30
C ILE A 121 0.06 3.30 7.12
N ALA A 122 0.89 4.34 7.30
CA ALA A 122 1.85 4.83 6.31
C ALA A 122 3.27 4.97 6.91
N THR A 123 3.61 4.08 7.82
CA THR A 123 4.91 3.92 8.46
C THR A 123 5.94 3.32 7.49
N PRO A 124 7.23 3.21 7.83
CA PRO A 124 8.17 2.35 7.11
C PRO A 124 7.76 0.88 7.14
N ASP A 125 8.21 0.10 6.13
CA ASP A 125 7.77 -1.28 5.87
C ASP A 125 7.88 -2.21 7.09
N HIS A 126 8.94 -2.06 7.88
CA HIS A 126 9.20 -2.89 9.07
C HIS A 126 8.20 -2.66 10.22
N TRP A 127 7.37 -1.63 10.14
CA TRP A 127 6.32 -1.34 11.12
C TRP A 127 4.93 -1.81 10.66
N HIS A 128 4.73 -2.08 9.35
CA HIS A 128 3.41 -2.40 8.81
C HIS A 128 2.75 -3.58 9.51
N ALA A 129 3.53 -4.64 9.79
CA ALA A 129 2.98 -5.85 10.39
C ALA A 129 2.42 -5.61 11.79
N LEU A 130 3.22 -5.06 12.70
CA LEU A 130 2.79 -4.79 14.08
C LEU A 130 1.62 -3.82 14.12
N ASN A 131 1.71 -2.70 13.37
CA ASN A 131 0.63 -1.72 13.34
C ASN A 131 -0.68 -2.33 12.83
N THR A 132 -0.65 -3.14 11.78
CA THR A 132 -1.85 -3.79 11.23
C THR A 132 -2.42 -4.83 12.17
N ILE A 133 -1.58 -5.71 12.73
CA ILE A 133 -1.99 -6.76 13.65
C ILE A 133 -2.66 -6.16 14.88
N HIS A 134 -2.00 -5.18 15.53
CA HIS A 134 -2.53 -4.54 16.73
C HIS A 134 -3.79 -3.73 16.44
N ALA A 135 -3.87 -3.06 15.27
CA ALA A 135 -5.08 -2.36 14.87
C ALA A 135 -6.28 -3.32 14.68
N CYS A 136 -6.08 -4.45 13.99
CA CYS A 136 -7.10 -5.48 13.83
C CYS A 136 -7.55 -6.05 15.19
N GLN A 137 -6.61 -6.35 16.09
CA GLN A 137 -6.88 -6.83 17.45
C GLN A 137 -7.63 -5.80 18.30
N ALA A 138 -7.33 -4.51 18.13
CA ALA A 138 -8.04 -3.40 18.75
C ALA A 138 -9.44 -3.13 18.14
N GLY A 139 -9.83 -3.90 17.13
CA GLY A 139 -11.14 -3.81 16.47
C GLY A 139 -11.23 -2.70 15.44
N LYS A 140 -10.09 -2.18 14.94
CA LYS A 140 -10.05 -1.15 13.89
C LYS A 140 -10.01 -1.80 12.51
N ASP A 141 -10.68 -1.19 11.54
CA ASP A 141 -10.47 -1.48 10.13
C ASP A 141 -9.17 -0.77 9.66
N VAL A 142 -8.50 -1.30 8.64
CA VAL A 142 -7.14 -0.87 8.32
C VAL A 142 -6.97 -0.57 6.84
N TYR A 143 -6.44 0.61 6.54
CA TYR A 143 -5.81 0.93 5.28
C TYR A 143 -4.30 0.94 5.50
N VAL A 144 -3.57 -0.04 4.97
CA VAL A 144 -2.12 -0.15 5.13
C VAL A 144 -1.40 0.08 3.81
N GLN A 145 -0.34 0.89 3.83
CA GLN A 145 0.45 1.16 2.63
C GLN A 145 1.19 -0.09 2.12
N LYS A 146 1.54 -0.05 0.85
CA LYS A 146 2.39 -1.03 0.18
C LYS A 146 3.89 -0.71 0.43
N PRO A 147 4.78 -1.72 0.40
CA PRO A 147 4.51 -3.16 0.41
C PRO A 147 3.85 -3.58 1.73
N LEU A 148 3.01 -4.62 1.70
CA LEU A 148 2.23 -5.01 2.88
C LEU A 148 3.11 -5.31 4.10
N SER A 149 4.24 -5.97 3.89
CA SER A 149 5.11 -6.47 4.96
C SER A 149 6.59 -6.41 4.58
N PHE A 150 7.45 -6.52 5.56
CA PHE A 150 8.89 -6.62 5.40
C PHE A 150 9.36 -8.05 5.14
N THR A 151 8.64 -9.06 5.69
CA THR A 151 8.97 -10.49 5.55
C THR A 151 7.77 -11.33 5.13
N ILE A 152 8.04 -12.59 4.73
CA ILE A 152 7.02 -13.57 4.37
C ILE A 152 6.16 -13.93 5.58
N GLU A 153 6.78 -14.18 6.74
CA GLU A 153 6.06 -14.54 7.97
C GLU A 153 5.10 -13.42 8.40
N GLU A 154 5.56 -12.17 8.34
CA GLU A 154 4.69 -11.00 8.61
C GLU A 154 3.47 -10.96 7.70
N ALA A 155 3.67 -11.14 6.37
CA ALA A 155 2.56 -11.14 5.42
C ALA A 155 1.50 -12.20 5.77
N MET A 156 1.95 -13.41 6.09
CA MET A 156 1.07 -14.51 6.48
C MET A 156 0.36 -14.23 7.80
N LYS A 157 1.07 -13.68 8.79
CA LYS A 157 0.50 -13.37 10.10
C LYS A 157 -0.52 -12.25 10.04
N MET A 158 -0.25 -11.20 9.28
CA MET A 158 -1.21 -10.12 9.05
C MET A 158 -2.52 -10.63 8.43
N GLU A 159 -2.42 -11.52 7.42
CA GLU A 159 -3.58 -12.15 6.78
C GLU A 159 -4.36 -13.02 7.77
N GLU A 160 -3.68 -13.83 8.56
CA GLU A 160 -4.30 -14.68 9.62
C GLU A 160 -5.10 -13.83 10.60
N VAL A 161 -4.48 -12.76 11.15
CA VAL A 161 -5.11 -11.90 12.16
C VAL A 161 -6.27 -11.10 11.59
N ALA A 162 -6.13 -10.54 10.40
CA ALA A 162 -7.21 -9.82 9.73
C ALA A 162 -8.45 -10.72 9.52
N LYS A 163 -8.22 -11.95 9.05
CA LYS A 163 -9.28 -12.96 8.89
C LYS A 163 -9.92 -13.36 10.22
N HIS A 164 -9.11 -13.62 11.24
CA HIS A 164 -9.61 -14.03 12.56
C HIS A 164 -10.45 -12.93 13.21
N THR A 165 -10.04 -11.67 13.11
CA THR A 165 -10.73 -10.51 13.71
C THR A 165 -11.91 -10.01 12.88
N GLY A 166 -12.04 -10.44 11.61
CA GLY A 166 -13.08 -9.99 10.69
C GLY A 166 -13.02 -8.50 10.37
N ARG A 167 -11.81 -7.91 10.41
CA ARG A 167 -11.61 -6.50 10.06
C ARG A 167 -11.49 -6.33 8.57
N VAL A 168 -11.98 -5.20 8.07
CA VAL A 168 -11.76 -4.78 6.69
C VAL A 168 -10.34 -4.27 6.60
N VAL A 169 -9.51 -4.93 5.79
CA VAL A 169 -8.14 -4.50 5.53
C VAL A 169 -7.96 -4.27 4.04
N GLN A 170 -7.51 -3.08 3.67
CA GLN A 170 -7.14 -2.74 2.30
C GLN A 170 -5.67 -2.36 2.22
N VAL A 171 -4.98 -2.91 1.24
CA VAL A 171 -3.58 -2.57 0.93
C VAL A 171 -3.53 -1.40 -0.04
N GLY A 172 -2.58 -0.50 0.13
CA GLY A 172 -2.35 0.68 -0.71
C GLY A 172 -1.86 0.37 -2.13
N SER A 173 -2.43 -0.66 -2.76
CA SER A 173 -2.19 -1.04 -4.17
C SER A 173 -3.06 -0.20 -5.11
N GLN A 174 -2.86 1.13 -5.10
CA GLN A 174 -3.74 2.13 -5.73
C GLN A 174 -3.95 1.89 -7.23
N GLN A 175 -2.98 1.27 -7.92
CA GLN A 175 -3.09 0.96 -9.36
C GLN A 175 -4.25 0.03 -9.69
N ARG A 176 -4.71 -0.81 -8.74
CA ARG A 176 -5.93 -1.61 -8.91
C ARG A 176 -7.21 -0.78 -9.11
N SER A 177 -7.17 0.50 -8.74
CA SER A 177 -8.27 1.44 -8.92
C SER A 177 -8.07 2.39 -10.11
N SER A 178 -6.96 2.29 -10.83
CA SER A 178 -6.68 3.12 -12.01
C SER A 178 -7.26 2.48 -13.27
N ALA A 179 -7.93 3.29 -14.10
CA ALA A 179 -8.69 2.80 -15.25
C ALA A 179 -7.84 2.06 -16.30
N GLU A 180 -6.61 2.52 -16.55
CA GLU A 180 -5.69 1.89 -17.49
C GLU A 180 -5.26 0.49 -17.02
N PHE A 181 -4.97 0.32 -15.72
CA PHE A 181 -4.60 -0.97 -15.15
C PHE A 181 -5.80 -1.92 -15.08
N GLN A 182 -6.98 -1.42 -14.67
CA GLN A 182 -8.22 -2.22 -14.69
C GLN A 182 -8.54 -2.72 -16.10
N LYS A 183 -8.38 -1.85 -17.11
CA LYS A 183 -8.62 -2.24 -18.49
C LYS A 183 -7.60 -3.25 -19.00
N ALA A 184 -6.32 -3.13 -18.63
CA ALA A 184 -5.30 -4.12 -18.95
C ALA A 184 -5.63 -5.48 -18.34
N ILE A 185 -5.99 -5.54 -17.06
CA ILE A 185 -6.42 -6.76 -16.36
C ILE A 185 -7.63 -7.37 -17.07
N GLU A 186 -8.65 -6.57 -17.35
CA GLU A 186 -9.87 -7.01 -18.05
C GLU A 186 -9.53 -7.66 -19.41
N LEU A 187 -8.71 -7.00 -20.21
CA LEU A 187 -8.34 -7.50 -21.55
C LEU A 187 -7.56 -8.81 -21.48
N VAL A 188 -6.61 -8.95 -20.54
CA VAL A 188 -5.87 -10.19 -20.31
C VAL A 188 -6.82 -11.31 -19.87
N GLN A 189 -7.66 -11.07 -18.88
CA GLN A 189 -8.59 -12.06 -18.34
C GLN A 189 -9.67 -12.50 -19.35
N LYS A 190 -10.04 -11.62 -20.29
CA LYS A 190 -10.95 -11.96 -21.41
C LYS A 190 -10.26 -12.68 -22.58
N GLY A 191 -8.95 -12.93 -22.48
CA GLY A 191 -8.19 -13.60 -23.54
C GLY A 191 -8.00 -12.75 -24.81
N ALA A 192 -8.05 -11.43 -24.70
CA ALA A 192 -7.96 -10.52 -25.85
C ALA A 192 -6.68 -10.68 -26.69
N ILE A 193 -5.60 -11.17 -26.05
CA ILE A 193 -4.29 -11.42 -26.70
C ILE A 193 -3.93 -12.93 -26.69
N GLY A 194 -4.92 -13.82 -26.53
CA GLY A 194 -4.71 -15.25 -26.47
C GLY A 194 -4.15 -15.72 -25.12
N HIS A 195 -3.47 -16.87 -25.12
CA HIS A 195 -2.82 -17.42 -23.94
C HIS A 195 -1.58 -16.59 -23.59
N ILE A 196 -1.45 -16.21 -22.30
CA ILE A 196 -0.30 -15.44 -21.84
C ILE A 196 0.91 -16.35 -21.68
N GLU A 197 1.98 -16.02 -22.37
CA GLU A 197 3.25 -16.76 -22.37
C GLU A 197 4.28 -16.07 -21.47
N LYS A 198 4.39 -14.74 -21.58
CA LYS A 198 5.41 -13.98 -20.87
C LYS A 198 4.91 -12.62 -20.40
N ILE A 199 5.39 -12.22 -19.23
CA ILE A 199 5.18 -10.89 -18.63
C ILE A 199 6.53 -10.23 -18.41
N TYR A 200 6.63 -8.98 -18.82
CA TYR A 200 7.77 -8.10 -18.53
C TYR A 200 7.29 -7.08 -17.50
N ALA A 201 7.90 -7.07 -16.33
CA ALA A 201 7.55 -6.13 -15.26
C ALA A 201 8.78 -5.32 -14.87
N LYS A 202 8.77 -4.02 -15.16
CA LYS A 202 9.87 -3.14 -14.76
C LYS A 202 9.61 -2.57 -13.37
N VAL A 203 10.46 -2.94 -12.41
CA VAL A 203 10.37 -2.43 -11.03
C VAL A 203 11.64 -1.69 -10.59
N GLY A 204 12.82 -2.22 -10.80
CA GLY A 204 14.11 -1.62 -10.47
C GLY A 204 14.98 -2.50 -9.57
N ASP A 205 16.04 -1.92 -9.02
CA ASP A 205 17.11 -2.65 -8.37
C ASP A 205 16.70 -3.29 -7.03
N PRO A 206 17.28 -4.43 -6.66
CA PRO A 206 17.14 -5.03 -5.33
C PRO A 206 17.74 -4.11 -4.24
N PRO A 207 17.45 -4.37 -2.95
CA PRO A 207 18.00 -3.56 -1.87
C PRO A 207 19.52 -3.74 -1.76
N LYS A 208 20.20 -2.68 -1.35
CA LYS A 208 21.64 -2.70 -1.06
C LYS A 208 21.91 -2.78 0.45
N PRO A 209 23.11 -3.20 0.87
CA PRO A 209 23.52 -3.12 2.27
C PRO A 209 23.54 -1.67 2.77
N TYR A 210 23.27 -1.49 4.08
CA TYR A 210 23.32 -0.18 4.73
C TYR A 210 24.76 0.37 4.74
N ASP A 211 24.96 1.57 4.22
CA ASP A 211 26.26 2.18 4.00
C ASP A 211 26.35 3.69 4.40
N LEU A 212 25.32 4.22 5.04
CA LEU A 212 25.32 5.63 5.44
C LEU A 212 26.14 5.85 6.73
N PRO A 213 26.84 6.98 6.87
CA PRO A 213 27.55 7.31 8.10
C PRO A 213 26.58 7.69 9.22
N GLU A 214 27.01 7.47 10.47
CA GLU A 214 26.24 7.88 11.64
C GLU A 214 26.15 9.41 11.74
N MET A 215 24.96 9.91 12.03
CA MET A 215 24.69 11.33 12.23
C MET A 215 23.91 11.53 13.55
N PRO A 216 24.02 12.72 14.19
CA PRO A 216 23.25 13.03 15.39
C PRO A 216 21.75 12.94 15.13
N VAL A 217 21.03 12.26 16.01
CA VAL A 217 19.57 12.16 15.97
C VAL A 217 18.97 13.53 16.30
N PRO A 218 18.07 14.10 15.47
CA PRO A 218 17.42 15.37 15.77
C PRO A 218 16.48 15.24 16.99
N GLY A 219 16.39 16.28 17.79
CA GLY A 219 15.65 16.26 19.07
C GLY A 219 14.12 16.06 18.93
N ASN A 220 13.58 16.20 17.75
CA ASN A 220 12.16 15.95 17.44
C ASN A 220 11.86 14.51 17.00
N LEU A 221 12.86 13.64 16.86
CA LEU A 221 12.73 12.26 16.40
C LEU A 221 13.06 11.28 17.52
N ASN A 222 12.13 10.43 17.87
CA ASN A 222 12.39 9.26 18.70
C ASN A 222 12.95 8.12 17.84
N TRP A 223 14.29 8.10 17.70
CA TRP A 223 14.98 7.12 16.86
C TRP A 223 14.77 5.67 17.33
N ASN A 224 14.70 5.46 18.65
CA ASN A 224 14.45 4.12 19.19
C ASN A 224 13.09 3.55 18.78
N LEU A 225 12.04 4.37 18.78
CA LEU A 225 10.72 3.98 18.27
C LEU A 225 10.70 3.90 16.74
N TRP A 226 11.51 4.72 16.03
CA TRP A 226 11.62 4.60 14.58
C TRP A 226 12.20 3.24 14.16
N LEU A 227 13.26 2.78 14.82
CA LEU A 227 13.84 1.43 14.62
C LEU A 227 12.82 0.34 14.95
N GLY A 228 12.03 0.51 16.02
CA GLY A 228 10.97 -0.41 16.37
C GLY A 228 11.43 -1.86 16.48
N PRO A 229 10.83 -2.79 15.71
CA PRO A 229 11.12 -4.21 15.77
C PRO A 229 12.47 -4.61 15.15
N LEU A 230 13.14 -3.72 14.42
CA LEU A 230 14.41 -4.03 13.77
C LEU A 230 15.47 -4.41 14.80
N ASN A 231 16.09 -5.57 14.62
CA ASN A 231 17.12 -6.14 15.50
C ASN A 231 18.49 -6.14 14.82
N ASP A 232 18.82 -5.06 14.12
CA ASP A 232 20.12 -4.88 13.48
C ASP A 232 20.83 -3.67 14.11
N GLY A 233 21.89 -3.94 14.86
CA GLY A 233 22.67 -2.92 15.56
C GLY A 233 23.53 -2.03 14.65
N SER A 234 23.60 -2.34 13.35
CA SER A 234 24.35 -1.52 12.38
C SER A 234 23.58 -0.31 11.89
N ILE A 235 22.26 -0.26 12.12
CA ILE A 235 21.41 0.82 11.63
C ILE A 235 21.45 2.01 12.60
N HIS A 236 21.97 3.12 12.14
CA HIS A 236 22.02 4.40 12.86
C HIS A 236 21.30 5.49 12.07
N TYR A 237 21.07 6.64 12.73
CA TYR A 237 20.38 7.74 12.09
C TYR A 237 21.24 8.39 11.00
N HIS A 238 20.59 8.70 9.90
CA HIS A 238 21.07 9.57 8.84
C HIS A 238 19.89 10.33 8.22
N PRO A 239 20.03 11.63 7.87
CA PRO A 239 18.93 12.41 7.27
C PRO A 239 18.50 11.89 5.91
N ASP A 240 19.33 11.15 5.19
CA ASP A 240 18.92 10.46 3.96
C ASP A 240 18.03 9.26 4.24
N LEU A 241 18.31 8.50 5.31
CA LEU A 241 17.52 7.37 5.71
C LEU A 241 16.12 7.80 6.17
N CYS A 242 16.08 8.75 7.10
CA CYS A 242 14.87 9.32 7.68
C CYS A 242 14.92 10.85 7.60
N PRO A 243 14.47 11.46 6.49
CA PRO A 243 14.59 12.89 6.29
C PRO A 243 13.84 13.68 7.36
N PRO A 244 14.44 14.71 7.95
CA PRO A 244 13.71 15.73 8.67
C PRO A 244 12.79 16.46 7.69
N ILE A 245 11.55 16.68 8.09
CA ILE A 245 10.58 17.42 7.27
C ILE A 245 10.20 18.68 8.02
N SER A 246 10.36 19.84 7.37
CA SER A 246 9.92 21.13 7.91
C SER A 246 8.38 21.26 7.88
N LEU A 247 7.87 22.24 8.64
CA LEU A 247 6.42 22.53 8.65
C LEU A 247 5.92 23.04 7.31
N GLU A 248 6.77 23.77 6.60
CA GLU A 248 6.52 24.32 5.26
C GLU A 248 7.72 23.95 4.39
N PRO A 249 7.69 22.74 3.76
CA PRO A 249 8.82 22.25 2.99
C PRO A 249 9.11 23.14 1.79
N GLU A 250 10.39 23.47 1.60
CA GLU A 250 10.86 24.12 0.39
C GLU A 250 10.81 23.18 -0.81
N GLU A 251 10.82 23.73 -2.02
CA GLU A 251 10.72 22.98 -3.28
C GLU A 251 11.75 21.84 -3.42
N ARG A 252 12.93 22.01 -2.80
CA ARG A 252 14.05 21.05 -2.85
C ARG A 252 14.18 20.17 -1.61
N GLU A 253 13.29 20.29 -0.65
CA GLU A 253 13.35 19.48 0.56
C GLU A 253 13.15 18.01 0.24
N LYS A 254 14.02 17.15 0.77
CA LYS A 254 13.94 15.70 0.59
C LYS A 254 12.78 15.13 1.42
N LEU A 255 11.73 14.71 0.77
CA LEU A 255 10.52 14.22 1.44
C LEU A 255 10.50 12.71 1.63
N TRP A 256 11.25 11.95 0.80
CA TRP A 256 11.23 10.49 0.78
C TRP A 256 12.50 9.91 1.38
N GLY A 257 12.37 9.09 2.41
CA GLY A 257 13.50 8.44 3.06
C GLY A 257 14.11 7.33 2.21
N ALA A 258 15.45 7.26 2.22
CA ALA A 258 16.20 6.20 1.54
C ALA A 258 16.12 4.85 2.27
N TRP A 259 15.46 4.76 3.41
CA TRP A 259 15.26 3.51 4.13
C TRP A 259 14.69 2.39 3.24
N ARG A 260 13.96 2.73 2.20
CA ARG A 260 13.39 1.80 1.21
C ARG A 260 14.43 1.01 0.45
N TRP A 261 15.63 1.59 0.27
CA TRP A 261 16.67 1.05 -0.60
C TRP A 261 17.67 0.16 0.13
N TYR A 262 17.61 0.13 1.45
CA TYR A 262 18.51 -0.67 2.28
C TYR A 262 17.83 -1.97 2.72
N ARG A 263 18.58 -3.10 2.61
CA ARG A 263 18.05 -4.42 2.95
C ARG A 263 17.71 -4.60 4.44
N GLU A 264 18.29 -3.76 5.30
CA GLU A 264 18.08 -3.79 6.75
C GLU A 264 16.81 -3.05 7.18
N THR A 265 16.28 -2.15 6.33
CA THR A 265 15.13 -1.29 6.66
C THR A 265 14.01 -1.32 5.62
N GLY A 266 14.30 -1.86 4.42
CA GLY A 266 13.35 -1.96 3.30
C GLY A 266 13.75 -3.11 2.37
N ASN A 267 13.02 -3.26 1.28
CA ASN A 267 13.20 -4.37 0.33
C ASN A 267 13.54 -3.90 -1.10
N GLY A 268 14.10 -2.68 -1.23
CA GLY A 268 14.51 -2.11 -2.50
C GLY A 268 13.36 -1.81 -3.45
N PHE A 269 13.69 -1.48 -4.68
CA PHE A 269 12.67 -1.31 -5.72
C PHE A 269 11.92 -2.60 -6.04
N THR A 270 12.55 -3.76 -5.82
CA THR A 270 11.87 -5.07 -5.97
C THR A 270 10.59 -5.15 -5.16
N ALA A 271 10.53 -4.54 -3.97
CA ALA A 271 9.30 -4.47 -3.18
C ALA A 271 8.55 -3.15 -3.37
N ASP A 272 9.23 -2.00 -3.39
CA ASP A 272 8.57 -0.70 -3.48
C ASP A 272 7.73 -0.56 -4.76
N TRP A 273 8.27 -0.96 -5.93
CA TRP A 273 7.56 -0.98 -7.19
C TRP A 273 6.99 -2.36 -7.55
N GLY A 274 7.58 -3.45 -7.04
CA GLY A 274 7.03 -4.79 -7.21
C GLY A 274 5.62 -4.90 -6.59
N ALA A 275 5.40 -4.26 -5.44
CA ALA A 275 4.08 -4.15 -4.82
C ALA A 275 3.03 -3.44 -5.71
N HIS A 276 3.44 -2.79 -6.78
CA HIS A 276 2.55 -2.23 -7.79
C HIS A 276 2.52 -3.09 -9.06
N MET A 277 3.69 -3.48 -9.60
CA MET A 277 3.76 -4.12 -10.92
C MET A 277 3.53 -5.61 -10.85
N PHE A 278 4.13 -6.32 -9.87
CA PHE A 278 3.86 -7.75 -9.68
C PHE A 278 2.42 -7.99 -9.22
N ASP A 279 1.85 -7.06 -8.44
CA ASP A 279 0.45 -7.06 -8.04
C ASP A 279 -0.48 -7.09 -9.26
N ILE A 280 -0.33 -6.14 -10.18
CA ILE A 280 -1.15 -6.07 -11.40
C ILE A 280 -0.88 -7.26 -12.33
N ALA A 281 0.39 -7.71 -12.43
CA ALA A 281 0.73 -8.89 -13.21
C ALA A 281 0.00 -10.14 -12.69
N GLN A 282 0.04 -10.38 -11.38
CA GLN A 282 -0.65 -11.51 -10.75
C GLN A 282 -2.18 -11.40 -10.88
N ALA A 283 -2.74 -10.21 -10.69
CA ALA A 283 -4.17 -9.97 -10.91
C ALA A 283 -4.61 -10.33 -12.33
N ALA A 284 -3.83 -9.91 -13.34
CA ALA A 284 -4.18 -10.15 -14.74
C ALA A 284 -4.20 -11.63 -15.12
N ILE A 285 -3.30 -12.44 -14.56
CA ILE A 285 -3.21 -13.89 -14.83
C ILE A 285 -3.98 -14.76 -13.82
N GLY A 286 -4.82 -14.14 -12.96
CA GLY A 286 -5.65 -14.88 -11.99
C GLY A 286 -4.87 -15.48 -10.83
N MET A 287 -3.72 -14.91 -10.46
CA MET A 287 -2.85 -15.40 -9.37
C MET A 287 -2.99 -14.58 -8.08
N ASP A 288 -4.09 -13.85 -7.91
CA ASP A 288 -4.42 -13.20 -6.64
C ASP A 288 -4.51 -14.25 -5.51
N GLY A 289 -3.81 -14.01 -4.41
CA GLY A 289 -3.72 -14.97 -3.31
C GLY A 289 -2.83 -16.19 -3.56
N SER A 290 -2.11 -16.22 -4.69
CA SER A 290 -1.14 -17.26 -5.05
C SER A 290 0.25 -16.66 -5.25
N GLY A 291 1.10 -17.25 -6.11
CA GLY A 291 2.43 -16.74 -6.41
C GLY A 291 3.22 -17.65 -7.35
N PRO A 292 4.47 -17.30 -7.62
CA PRO A 292 5.37 -18.12 -8.43
C PRO A 292 5.77 -19.41 -7.71
N SER A 293 6.15 -20.43 -8.48
CA SER A 293 6.62 -21.72 -7.96
C SER A 293 8.14 -21.90 -8.06
N GLU A 294 8.80 -21.15 -8.94
CA GLU A 294 10.25 -21.12 -9.07
C GLU A 294 10.71 -19.69 -9.32
N ILE A 295 11.77 -19.28 -8.64
CA ILE A 295 12.38 -17.95 -8.78
C ILE A 295 13.84 -18.11 -9.12
N ILE A 296 14.28 -17.47 -10.22
CA ILE A 296 15.64 -17.58 -10.75
C ILE A 296 16.24 -16.17 -10.75
N PRO A 297 17.33 -15.94 -9.99
CA PRO A 297 17.93 -14.60 -9.95
C PRO A 297 18.72 -14.30 -11.23
N LYS A 298 18.94 -13.03 -11.48
CA LYS A 298 19.82 -12.54 -12.53
C LYS A 298 21.24 -13.10 -12.33
N GLY A 299 21.86 -13.55 -13.41
CA GLY A 299 23.21 -14.11 -13.44
C GLY A 299 23.30 -15.64 -13.21
N TYR A 300 22.30 -16.24 -12.57
CA TYR A 300 22.30 -17.67 -12.32
C TYR A 300 22.06 -18.48 -13.62
N ASN A 301 22.96 -19.40 -13.95
CA ASN A 301 22.90 -20.22 -15.17
C ASN A 301 22.66 -19.41 -16.46
N GLY A 302 23.24 -18.21 -16.55
CA GLY A 302 23.08 -17.33 -17.72
C GLY A 302 21.76 -16.58 -17.79
N GLN A 303 20.94 -16.63 -16.75
CA GLN A 303 19.69 -15.88 -16.68
C GLN A 303 19.97 -14.36 -16.69
N GLU A 304 19.45 -13.66 -17.66
CA GLU A 304 19.71 -12.23 -17.84
C GLU A 304 18.95 -11.35 -16.85
N TYR A 305 17.74 -11.79 -16.43
CA TYR A 305 16.82 -11.04 -15.59
C TYR A 305 16.27 -11.90 -14.44
N LEU A 306 15.94 -11.29 -13.31
CA LEU A 306 15.17 -11.93 -12.25
C LEU A 306 13.87 -12.49 -12.85
N THR A 307 13.63 -13.78 -12.68
CA THR A 307 12.59 -14.54 -13.35
C THR A 307 11.70 -15.27 -12.35
N PHE A 308 10.41 -15.18 -12.53
CA PHE A 308 9.38 -15.86 -11.75
C PHE A 308 8.60 -16.79 -12.68
N LYS A 309 8.53 -18.10 -12.36
CA LYS A 309 7.72 -19.07 -13.09
C LYS A 309 6.48 -19.44 -12.28
N TYR A 310 5.34 -19.42 -12.91
CA TYR A 310 4.05 -19.77 -12.31
C TYR A 310 3.62 -21.19 -12.72
N LEU A 311 2.82 -21.85 -11.88
CA LEU A 311 2.33 -23.20 -12.15
C LEU A 311 1.43 -23.30 -13.39
N ASN A 312 0.84 -22.20 -13.84
CA ASN A 312 0.06 -22.13 -15.09
C ASN A 312 0.93 -21.96 -16.35
N GLY A 313 2.26 -22.04 -16.24
CA GLY A 313 3.19 -21.94 -17.34
C GLY A 313 3.64 -20.52 -17.68
N VAL A 314 3.01 -19.50 -17.12
CA VAL A 314 3.40 -18.10 -17.34
C VAL A 314 4.77 -17.81 -16.73
N VAL A 315 5.59 -17.07 -17.45
CA VAL A 315 6.90 -16.59 -16.99
C VAL A 315 6.87 -15.07 -16.87
N MET A 316 7.18 -14.54 -15.70
CA MET A 316 7.36 -13.10 -15.47
C MET A 316 8.85 -12.79 -15.27
N THR A 317 9.34 -11.73 -15.90
CA THR A 317 10.73 -11.26 -15.76
C THR A 317 10.77 -9.80 -15.34
N GLU A 318 11.69 -9.45 -14.43
CA GLU A 318 11.99 -8.06 -14.08
C GLU A 318 12.94 -7.48 -15.12
N GLN A 319 12.41 -6.80 -16.13
CA GLN A 319 13.22 -6.20 -17.21
C GLN A 319 12.54 -4.99 -17.84
N PRO A 320 13.32 -4.07 -18.45
CA PRO A 320 12.77 -3.00 -19.29
C PRO A 320 11.99 -3.59 -20.48
N TYR A 321 10.85 -3.00 -20.81
CA TYR A 321 10.04 -3.44 -21.95
C TYR A 321 9.54 -2.27 -22.81
N ILE A 322 9.55 -1.05 -22.29
CA ILE A 322 9.24 0.17 -23.04
C ILE A 322 10.58 0.80 -23.42
N GLU A 323 11.04 0.52 -24.63
CA GLU A 323 12.27 1.11 -25.18
C GLU A 323 12.18 2.65 -25.26
N ASP A 324 10.96 3.17 -25.41
CA ASP A 324 10.66 4.57 -25.68
C ASP A 324 10.49 5.45 -24.44
N VAL A 325 10.40 4.85 -23.25
CA VAL A 325 10.25 5.56 -21.97
C VAL A 325 11.29 5.07 -20.97
N PRO A 326 12.55 5.53 -21.09
CA PRO A 326 13.62 5.14 -20.17
C PRO A 326 13.22 5.41 -18.72
N GLY A 327 13.31 4.40 -17.85
CA GLY A 327 13.03 4.52 -16.43
C GLY A 327 11.57 4.47 -16.01
N ALA A 328 10.62 4.30 -16.92
CA ALA A 328 9.23 4.10 -16.55
C ALA A 328 9.00 2.70 -15.98
N GLN A 329 8.37 2.63 -14.82
CA GLN A 329 7.84 1.38 -14.29
C GLN A 329 6.54 1.04 -15.00
N GLY A 330 6.36 -0.24 -15.34
CA GLY A 330 5.18 -0.71 -16.05
C GLY A 330 5.24 -2.19 -16.36
N ILE A 331 4.26 -2.67 -17.11
CA ILE A 331 4.08 -4.09 -17.41
C ILE A 331 3.75 -4.27 -18.90
N LYS A 332 4.36 -5.30 -19.51
CA LYS A 332 3.95 -5.81 -20.81
C LYS A 332 3.55 -7.27 -20.69
N PHE A 333 2.36 -7.58 -21.13
CA PHE A 333 1.86 -8.93 -21.30
C PHE A 333 2.05 -9.34 -22.77
N THR A 334 2.63 -10.51 -23.00
CA THR A 334 2.76 -11.11 -24.34
C THR A 334 2.00 -12.43 -24.35
N GLY A 335 1.09 -12.55 -25.28
CA GLY A 335 0.31 -13.76 -25.51
C GLY A 335 0.43 -14.25 -26.94
N THR A 336 -0.22 -15.37 -27.24
CA THR A 336 -0.18 -16.01 -28.57
C THR A 336 -0.71 -15.12 -29.69
N ASP A 337 -1.63 -14.18 -29.39
CA ASP A 337 -2.36 -13.36 -30.36
C ASP A 337 -2.05 -11.87 -30.25
N GLY A 338 -1.01 -11.49 -29.51
CA GLY A 338 -0.59 -10.10 -29.39
C GLY A 338 0.00 -9.71 -28.05
N TRP A 339 -0.02 -8.41 -27.74
CA TRP A 339 0.54 -7.86 -26.52
C TRP A 339 -0.32 -6.74 -25.95
N ILE A 340 -0.18 -6.51 -24.63
CA ILE A 340 -0.74 -5.36 -23.88
C ILE A 340 0.40 -4.75 -23.07
N GLU A 341 0.51 -3.42 -23.08
CA GLU A 341 1.44 -2.64 -22.27
C GLU A 341 0.65 -1.68 -21.39
N VAL A 342 1.01 -1.58 -20.11
CA VAL A 342 0.38 -0.65 -19.17
C VAL A 342 1.40 -0.01 -18.24
N ALA A 343 1.26 1.30 -18.06
CA ALA A 343 1.97 2.12 -17.08
C ALA A 343 1.03 3.22 -16.59
N ARG A 344 1.41 3.96 -15.57
CA ARG A 344 0.61 5.08 -15.08
C ARG A 344 0.32 6.08 -16.19
N GLY A 345 -0.98 6.31 -16.48
CA GLY A 345 -1.44 7.19 -17.54
C GLY A 345 -1.24 6.66 -18.97
N TYR A 346 -0.98 5.36 -19.13
CA TYR A 346 -0.77 4.75 -20.44
C TYR A 346 -1.29 3.33 -20.53
N LEU A 347 -2.01 3.03 -21.58
CA LEU A 347 -2.40 1.69 -22.01
C LEU A 347 -2.14 1.54 -23.52
N GLY A 348 -1.44 0.49 -23.92
CA GLY A 348 -1.20 0.10 -25.28
C GLY A 348 -1.61 -1.35 -25.52
N CYS A 349 -2.03 -1.67 -26.76
CA CYS A 349 -2.38 -3.03 -27.16
C CYS A 349 -2.02 -3.22 -28.64
N SER A 350 -1.60 -4.44 -29.00
CA SER A 350 -1.39 -4.80 -30.42
C SER A 350 -2.67 -4.68 -31.27
N LYS A 351 -3.84 -4.80 -30.62
CA LYS A 351 -5.17 -4.57 -31.17
C LYS A 351 -5.66 -3.20 -30.70
N ALA A 352 -5.29 -2.13 -31.42
CA ALA A 352 -5.50 -0.75 -31.02
C ALA A 352 -6.98 -0.41 -30.74
N GLU A 353 -7.91 -1.06 -31.41
CA GLU A 353 -9.35 -0.90 -31.25
C GLU A 353 -9.90 -1.31 -29.88
N LEU A 354 -9.11 -2.09 -29.11
CA LEU A 354 -9.49 -2.50 -27.74
C LEU A 354 -9.10 -1.48 -26.68
N VAL A 355 -8.33 -0.46 -27.06
CA VAL A 355 -7.85 0.58 -26.13
C VAL A 355 -8.76 1.81 -26.24
N PRO A 356 -9.48 2.18 -25.16
CA PRO A 356 -10.23 3.43 -25.14
C PRO A 356 -9.32 4.63 -25.40
N GLU A 357 -9.76 5.59 -26.22
CA GLU A 357 -8.97 6.76 -26.63
C GLU A 357 -8.42 7.55 -25.43
N ASN A 358 -9.22 7.71 -24.38
CA ASN A 358 -8.82 8.41 -23.16
C ASN A 358 -7.78 7.65 -22.30
N LEU A 359 -7.53 6.36 -22.57
CA LEU A 359 -6.53 5.53 -21.86
C LEU A 359 -5.28 5.27 -22.72
N ALA A 360 -5.35 5.48 -24.02
CA ALA A 360 -4.26 5.20 -24.95
C ALA A 360 -2.96 5.97 -24.63
N GLY A 361 -3.07 7.05 -23.86
CA GLY A 361 -1.95 7.91 -23.53
C GLY A 361 -1.25 8.48 -24.77
N ARG A 362 -0.49 9.55 -24.63
CA ARG A 362 0.43 9.97 -25.70
C ARG A 362 1.75 9.24 -25.51
N ARG A 363 2.13 8.38 -26.46
CA ARG A 363 3.47 7.77 -26.44
C ARG A 363 4.52 8.90 -26.50
N PRO A 364 5.48 8.96 -25.57
CA PRO A 364 6.56 9.95 -25.62
C PRO A 364 7.37 9.94 -26.92
N LYS A 365 7.39 8.79 -27.61
CA LYS A 365 8.08 8.61 -28.90
C LYS A 365 7.52 9.49 -30.02
N ASN A 366 6.22 9.80 -29.98
CA ASN A 366 5.56 10.63 -30.98
C ASN A 366 5.46 12.11 -30.55
N MET A 367 6.11 12.47 -29.44
CA MET A 367 6.17 13.85 -28.96
C MET A 367 7.42 14.55 -29.47
N THR A 368 7.25 15.77 -29.98
CA THR A 368 8.38 16.66 -30.24
C THR A 368 9.13 16.99 -28.93
N PRO A 369 10.39 17.44 -28.99
CA PRO A 369 11.11 17.89 -27.79
C PRO A 369 10.37 18.97 -26.99
N GLU A 370 9.65 19.87 -27.68
CA GLU A 370 8.85 20.91 -27.06
C GLU A 370 7.61 20.34 -26.34
N GLU A 371 6.92 19.37 -26.95
CA GLU A 371 5.79 18.69 -26.32
C GLU A 371 6.21 17.89 -25.08
N ARG A 372 7.39 17.22 -25.12
CA ARG A 372 7.98 16.56 -23.96
C ARG A 372 8.27 17.54 -22.83
N LYS A 373 8.91 18.66 -23.16
CA LYS A 373 9.22 19.70 -22.17
C LYS A 373 7.94 20.23 -21.53
N LYS A 374 6.91 20.53 -22.33
CA LYS A 374 5.61 21.00 -21.85
C LYS A 374 4.89 19.96 -20.99
N MET A 375 4.94 18.68 -21.36
CA MET A 375 4.41 17.59 -20.56
C MET A 375 5.15 17.47 -19.20
N PHE A 376 6.49 17.54 -19.20
CA PHE A 376 7.28 17.54 -17.96
C PHE A 376 6.97 18.74 -17.07
N GLU A 377 6.82 19.93 -17.64
CA GLU A 377 6.42 21.14 -16.90
C GLU A 377 5.00 21.03 -16.34
N GLU A 378 4.06 20.45 -17.08
CA GLU A 378 2.70 20.16 -16.58
C GLU A 378 2.71 19.09 -15.50
N MET A 379 3.51 18.03 -15.65
CA MET A 379 3.69 17.01 -14.59
C MET A 379 4.32 17.61 -13.33
N GLN A 380 5.31 18.48 -13.46
CA GLN A 380 5.88 19.20 -12.32
C GLN A 380 4.86 20.12 -11.67
N LYS A 381 4.14 20.95 -12.43
CA LYS A 381 3.06 21.80 -11.92
C LYS A 381 1.94 21.01 -11.24
N ASN A 382 1.62 19.83 -11.75
CA ASN A 382 0.63 18.95 -11.12
C ASN A 382 1.17 18.29 -9.84
N ARG A 383 2.46 17.95 -9.79
CA ARG A 383 3.17 17.54 -8.56
C ARG A 383 3.18 18.65 -7.50
N GLU A 384 3.51 19.87 -7.89
CA GLU A 384 3.53 21.06 -7.02
C GLU A 384 2.14 21.38 -6.48
N ARG A 385 1.09 21.16 -7.27
CA ARG A 385 -0.32 21.31 -6.88
C ARG A 385 -0.88 20.12 -6.10
N GLY A 386 -0.07 19.08 -5.82
CA GLY A 386 -0.51 17.86 -5.17
C GLY A 386 -1.53 17.02 -5.98
N ARG A 387 -1.74 17.35 -7.25
CA ARG A 387 -2.76 16.69 -8.08
C ARG A 387 -2.35 15.33 -8.62
N GLY A 388 -1.06 15.07 -8.79
CA GLY A 388 -0.59 13.83 -9.43
C GLY A 388 -0.74 12.56 -8.61
N SER A 389 -0.70 12.65 -7.27
CA SER A 389 -0.93 11.52 -6.36
C SER A 389 -2.38 11.45 -5.87
N PHE A 390 -3.10 12.57 -5.89
CA PHE A 390 -4.46 12.71 -5.39
C PHE A 390 -5.50 12.00 -6.28
N GLU A 391 -5.35 12.09 -7.60
CA GLU A 391 -6.31 11.50 -8.55
C GLU A 391 -6.24 9.97 -8.59
N ILE A 392 -5.05 9.38 -8.32
CA ILE A 392 -4.86 7.92 -8.33
C ILE A 392 -5.33 7.28 -7.02
N SER A 393 -5.15 7.94 -5.88
CA SER A 393 -5.50 7.37 -4.57
C SER A 393 -6.96 7.56 -4.19
N SER A 394 -7.64 8.60 -4.68
CA SER A 394 -9.03 8.91 -4.28
C SER A 394 -10.03 7.77 -4.55
N PRO A 395 -10.12 7.15 -5.75
CA PRO A 395 -11.02 6.03 -5.98
C PRO A 395 -10.69 4.81 -5.11
N HIS A 396 -9.40 4.58 -4.82
CA HIS A 396 -8.94 3.47 -4.00
C HIS A 396 -9.32 3.66 -2.53
N ILE A 397 -9.13 4.86 -2.00
CA ILE A 397 -9.53 5.24 -0.64
C ILE A 397 -11.06 5.26 -0.51
N GLN A 398 -11.80 5.74 -1.52
CA GLN A 398 -13.26 5.66 -1.54
C GLN A 398 -13.73 4.21 -1.40
N ASN A 399 -13.14 3.28 -2.15
CA ASN A 399 -13.45 1.85 -2.04
C ASN A 399 -13.24 1.32 -0.61
N PHE A 400 -12.12 1.68 0.04
CA PHE A 400 -11.89 1.30 1.44
C PHE A 400 -13.01 1.78 2.35
N VAL A 401 -13.34 3.06 2.31
CA VAL A 401 -14.37 3.67 3.17
C VAL A 401 -15.74 3.04 2.91
N ASP A 402 -16.08 2.76 1.65
CA ASP A 402 -17.35 2.08 1.29
C ASP A 402 -17.38 0.64 1.80
N CYS A 403 -16.23 -0.06 1.79
CA CYS A 403 -16.11 -1.42 2.34
C CYS A 403 -16.17 -1.42 3.88
N VAL A 404 -15.59 -0.44 4.56
CA VAL A 404 -15.76 -0.24 6.01
C VAL A 404 -17.25 -0.12 6.38
N ARG A 405 -18.02 0.67 5.60
CA ARG A 405 -19.47 0.85 5.82
C ARG A 405 -20.29 -0.38 5.47
N SER A 406 -19.98 -1.04 4.36
CA SER A 406 -20.76 -2.15 3.82
C SER A 406 -20.33 -3.52 4.34
N ARG A 407 -19.15 -3.62 4.94
CA ARG A 407 -18.48 -4.86 5.37
C ARG A 407 -18.22 -5.84 4.21
N LYS A 408 -18.08 -5.33 2.99
CA LYS A 408 -17.69 -6.10 1.80
C LYS A 408 -16.17 -6.15 1.66
N ASP A 409 -15.71 -7.07 0.82
CA ASP A 409 -14.30 -7.15 0.45
C ASP A 409 -13.86 -5.91 -0.35
N THR A 410 -12.64 -5.49 -0.11
CA THR A 410 -12.02 -4.36 -0.82
C THR A 410 -11.44 -4.78 -2.17
N ILE A 411 -11.12 -3.82 -3.03
CA ILE A 411 -10.46 -4.09 -4.33
C ILE A 411 -9.03 -4.64 -4.18
N ALA A 412 -8.39 -4.35 -3.05
CA ALA A 412 -7.06 -4.86 -2.69
C ALA A 412 -7.07 -5.44 -1.26
N PRO A 413 -7.75 -6.57 -1.04
CA PRO A 413 -7.83 -7.19 0.28
C PRO A 413 -6.45 -7.70 0.72
N ILE A 414 -6.30 -7.97 2.00
CA ILE A 414 -5.01 -8.34 2.61
C ILE A 414 -4.36 -9.56 1.95
N GLN A 415 -5.14 -10.53 1.46
CA GLN A 415 -4.65 -11.73 0.78
C GLN A 415 -3.87 -11.39 -0.49
N VAL A 416 -4.36 -10.40 -1.23
CA VAL A 416 -3.71 -9.89 -2.44
C VAL A 416 -2.37 -9.23 -2.09
N GLY A 417 -2.37 -8.34 -1.09
CA GLY A 417 -1.14 -7.72 -0.60
C GLY A 417 -0.14 -8.74 -0.06
N SER A 418 -0.64 -9.79 0.64
CA SER A 418 0.18 -10.87 1.18
C SER A 418 0.87 -11.65 0.05
N SER A 419 0.15 -12.07 -0.98
CA SER A 419 0.74 -12.81 -2.10
C SER A 419 1.77 -11.97 -2.87
N THR A 420 1.50 -10.68 -3.05
CA THR A 420 2.43 -9.76 -3.72
C THR A 420 3.68 -9.50 -2.88
N ALA A 421 3.55 -9.26 -1.57
CA ALA A 421 4.69 -9.07 -0.67
C ALA A 421 5.57 -10.33 -0.62
N ILE A 422 4.96 -11.52 -0.56
CA ILE A 422 5.67 -12.80 -0.64
C ILE A 422 6.45 -12.90 -1.96
N THR A 423 5.83 -12.58 -3.09
CA THR A 423 6.51 -12.60 -4.41
C THR A 423 7.72 -11.66 -4.44
N CYS A 424 7.61 -10.46 -3.88
CA CYS A 424 8.73 -9.53 -3.75
C CYS A 424 9.86 -10.10 -2.86
N CYS A 425 9.51 -10.66 -1.69
CA CYS A 425 10.48 -11.30 -0.80
C CYS A 425 11.19 -12.47 -1.47
N LEU A 426 10.47 -13.34 -2.17
CA LEU A 426 11.05 -14.48 -2.91
C LEU A 426 12.05 -14.01 -3.97
N GLY A 427 11.76 -12.91 -4.68
CA GLY A 427 12.69 -12.29 -5.64
C GLY A 427 13.99 -11.85 -4.99
N ASN A 428 13.90 -11.17 -3.85
CA ASN A 428 15.08 -10.73 -3.08
C ASN A 428 15.84 -11.90 -2.46
N ILE A 429 15.16 -12.93 -1.92
CA ILE A 429 15.80 -14.13 -1.37
C ILE A 429 16.62 -14.85 -2.46
N ALA A 430 16.05 -15.10 -3.62
CA ALA A 430 16.77 -15.72 -4.72
C ALA A 430 17.99 -14.89 -5.15
N THR A 431 17.82 -13.55 -5.19
CA THR A 431 18.91 -12.61 -5.53
C THR A 431 20.03 -12.62 -4.49
N GLU A 432 19.72 -12.65 -3.20
CA GLU A 432 20.71 -12.68 -2.13
C GLU A 432 21.42 -14.03 -2.05
N LEU A 433 20.70 -15.13 -2.27
CA LEU A 433 21.29 -16.49 -2.31
C LEU A 433 22.02 -16.82 -3.62
N GLN A 434 21.88 -15.98 -4.65
CA GLN A 434 22.52 -16.14 -5.97
C GLN A 434 22.24 -17.51 -6.62
N ARG A 435 21.07 -18.08 -6.38
CA ARG A 435 20.63 -19.37 -6.94
C ARG A 435 19.12 -19.44 -7.08
N SER A 436 18.64 -20.35 -7.92
CA SER A 436 17.20 -20.64 -8.02
C SER A 436 16.65 -21.20 -6.71
N ILE A 437 15.44 -20.78 -6.36
CA ILE A 437 14.67 -21.30 -5.23
C ILE A 437 13.33 -21.81 -5.72
N LYS A 438 12.79 -22.84 -5.05
CA LYS A 438 11.47 -23.40 -5.32
C LYS A 438 10.52 -23.09 -4.18
N TRP A 439 9.34 -22.64 -4.51
CA TRP A 439 8.28 -22.26 -3.59
C TRP A 439 7.00 -23.00 -3.91
N ASN A 440 6.33 -23.50 -2.90
CA ASN A 440 4.99 -24.05 -3.06
C ASN A 440 3.95 -22.94 -2.72
N PRO A 441 3.27 -22.34 -3.72
CA PRO A 441 2.38 -21.23 -3.48
C PRO A 441 1.07 -21.62 -2.75
N VAL A 442 0.75 -22.92 -2.70
CA VAL A 442 -0.43 -23.45 -1.99
C VAL A 442 -0.15 -23.59 -0.50
N THR A 443 0.96 -24.23 -0.15
CA THR A 443 1.37 -24.43 1.26
C THR A 443 2.12 -23.23 1.83
N ARG A 444 2.54 -22.31 0.97
CA ARG A 444 3.38 -21.14 1.29
C ARG A 444 4.64 -21.54 2.05
N LYS A 445 5.40 -22.52 1.47
CA LYS A 445 6.66 -23.02 2.01
C LYS A 445 7.67 -23.24 0.90
N PHE A 446 8.96 -23.12 1.25
CA PHE A 446 10.05 -23.52 0.37
C PHE A 446 10.03 -25.05 0.17
N VAL A 447 10.41 -25.52 -1.01
CA VAL A 447 10.46 -26.94 -1.34
C VAL A 447 11.90 -27.43 -1.11
N ASP A 448 12.10 -28.22 -0.06
CA ASP A 448 13.39 -28.85 0.31
C ASP A 448 14.57 -27.87 0.38
N ASP A 449 14.35 -26.65 0.86
CA ASP A 449 15.32 -25.57 0.91
C ASP A 449 15.38 -24.92 2.30
N VAL A 450 16.20 -25.49 3.17
CA VAL A 450 16.37 -25.05 4.57
C VAL A 450 17.01 -23.67 4.66
N GLU A 451 17.96 -23.35 3.75
CA GLU A 451 18.64 -22.06 3.73
C GLU A 451 17.68 -20.92 3.40
N ALA A 452 16.87 -21.08 2.35
CA ALA A 452 15.85 -20.11 2.00
C ALA A 452 14.75 -20.02 3.07
N ALA A 453 14.39 -21.12 3.72
CA ALA A 453 13.41 -21.15 4.81
C ALA A 453 13.88 -20.40 6.07
N ASN A 454 15.18 -20.30 6.30
CA ASN A 454 15.80 -19.57 7.41
C ASN A 454 16.35 -18.18 6.99
N HIS A 455 16.04 -17.73 5.80
CA HIS A 455 16.51 -16.43 5.32
C HIS A 455 15.82 -15.28 6.07
N ARG A 456 16.54 -14.15 6.27
CA ARG A 456 16.03 -12.96 6.99
C ARG A 456 14.71 -12.39 6.44
N LEU A 457 14.42 -12.57 5.14
CA LEU A 457 13.17 -12.16 4.51
C LEU A 457 12.07 -13.23 4.61
N THR A 458 12.39 -14.42 5.06
CA THR A 458 11.38 -15.41 5.44
C THR A 458 10.81 -15.07 6.82
N SER A 459 11.69 -14.86 7.80
CA SER A 459 11.36 -14.39 9.13
C SER A 459 12.60 -13.76 9.78
N TYR A 460 12.41 -12.87 10.75
CA TYR A 460 13.52 -12.35 11.54
C TYR A 460 13.13 -12.22 13.00
N GLN A 461 14.13 -12.26 13.88
CA GLN A 461 13.91 -12.06 15.31
C GLN A 461 13.69 -10.59 15.61
N TYR A 462 12.53 -10.27 16.17
CA TYR A 462 12.21 -8.91 16.60
C TYR A 462 13.05 -8.49 17.80
N ARG A 463 13.44 -7.23 17.84
CA ARG A 463 14.06 -6.60 19.01
C ARG A 463 13.03 -6.53 20.15
N SER A 464 13.45 -6.88 21.37
CA SER A 464 12.62 -6.72 22.57
C SER A 464 12.21 -5.23 22.76
N PRO A 465 10.96 -4.92 23.13
CA PRO A 465 9.89 -5.83 23.59
C PRO A 465 8.95 -6.34 22.49
N TYR A 466 9.24 -6.06 21.22
CA TYR A 466 8.36 -6.37 20.09
C TYR A 466 8.26 -7.87 19.82
N LYS A 467 7.08 -8.31 19.39
CA LYS A 467 6.78 -9.70 19.00
C LYS A 467 5.73 -9.69 17.89
N LEU A 468 5.91 -10.59 16.92
CA LEU A 468 4.94 -10.81 15.84
C LEU A 468 3.72 -11.59 16.33
#